data_eefb54406e2e25fbe244a4d691b4b83f
#
_entry.id   eefb54406e2e25fbe244a4d691b4b83f
#
_cell.length_a   1.000
_cell.length_b   1.000
_cell.length_c   1.000
_cell.angle_alpha   90.00
_cell.angle_beta   90.00
_cell.angle_gamma   90.00
#
_symmetry.space_group_name_H-M   'P 1'
#
loop_
_entity.id
_entity.type
_entity.pdbx_description
1 polymer ?
#
loop_
_entity_poly.entity_id
_entity_poly.type
_entity_poly.pdbx_seq_one_letter_code
_entity_poly.pdbx_strand_id
1 'polypeptide(L)'
;MKVVRIFNPEHDLALAFGGTNYTPPPMARLLRRDLQLLPMWIGDNGECVLSQGDDIDNSWIEDMNNVYELGVEVTTTEQIPYFDAFSPWGWNLFLRRRLFLDGAKESALPSIEDVDNIRKLSHRRISIEIHRMFLDRVKGLRDIIPIECYDIEAVLDFARKYPCAYTKAPWSSSGKGIYRALDIDGLDFTCWCSGIIKRQGSIMCECPLDAVLDFAMEFKCEGGKTQFVGYSIFNNDTHSSFSGGLIGSTDFLHTQLVSTLGNESLLCDVQAAAVNIIDNLIAPQYNGYLGLDMMIYRDENGELCLNPCIELNLRTTMGVVSSIIGNKLLAHDVNGTFHVDFHKEEITVDYRKDLQTKYPLQLTSDGKIKSGVQFLTPLYSGSQYTAYIKV
;
A
#
# COMPACT_ATOMS: atom_id res chain seq x y z
N MET A 1 24.36 10.80 -4.67
CA MET A 1 23.99 9.36 -4.53
C MET A 1 22.94 9.07 -5.59
N LYS A 2 23.22 8.14 -6.51
CA LYS A 2 22.26 7.74 -7.56
C LYS A 2 21.30 6.69 -6.96
N VAL A 3 20.02 7.04 -6.86
CA VAL A 3 18.96 6.17 -6.31
C VAL A 3 18.05 5.71 -7.44
N VAL A 4 17.66 4.43 -7.44
CA VAL A 4 16.67 3.92 -8.38
C VAL A 4 15.44 3.36 -7.63
N ARG A 5 14.26 3.80 -8.04
CA ARG A 5 12.97 3.32 -7.56
C ARG A 5 12.50 2.14 -8.40
N ILE A 6 11.90 1.16 -7.76
CA ILE A 6 11.46 -0.08 -8.41
C ILE A 6 10.03 -0.39 -8.00
N PHE A 7 9.15 -0.56 -8.97
CA PHE A 7 7.78 -1.04 -8.75
C PHE A 7 7.77 -2.57 -8.73
N ASN A 8 7.61 -3.16 -7.55
CA ASN A 8 7.48 -4.61 -7.33
C ASN A 8 6.26 -4.93 -6.45
N PRO A 9 5.04 -4.81 -7.01
CA PRO A 9 3.77 -4.95 -6.26
C PRO A 9 3.54 -6.34 -5.71
N GLU A 10 4.27 -7.36 -6.18
CA GLU A 10 4.25 -8.73 -5.64
C GLU A 10 4.97 -8.90 -4.30
N HIS A 11 5.45 -7.82 -3.70
CA HIS A 11 6.26 -7.82 -2.48
C HIS A 11 5.69 -8.71 -1.38
N ASP A 12 4.42 -8.51 -1.00
CA ASP A 12 3.79 -9.25 0.09
C ASP A 12 3.69 -10.77 -0.20
N LEU A 13 3.48 -11.14 -1.47
CA LEU A 13 3.48 -12.54 -1.90
C LEU A 13 4.87 -13.15 -1.82
N ALA A 14 5.92 -12.37 -2.12
CA ALA A 14 7.29 -12.80 -1.96
C ALA A 14 7.69 -12.96 -0.48
N LEU A 15 7.18 -12.08 0.41
CA LEU A 15 7.34 -12.23 1.85
C LEU A 15 6.64 -13.50 2.37
N ALA A 16 5.41 -13.78 1.89
CA ALA A 16 4.68 -15.00 2.23
C ALA A 16 5.43 -16.26 1.81
N PHE A 17 6.08 -16.25 0.63
CA PHE A 17 6.94 -17.34 0.16
C PHE A 17 8.21 -17.48 1.02
N GLY A 18 8.82 -16.38 1.44
CA GLY A 18 9.95 -16.34 2.39
C GLY A 18 11.31 -16.81 1.84
N GLY A 19 11.45 -16.98 0.52
CA GLY A 19 12.67 -17.49 -0.10
C GLY A 19 13.16 -16.66 -1.29
N THR A 20 14.34 -17.00 -1.78
CA THR A 20 14.98 -16.29 -2.90
C THR A 20 14.51 -16.75 -4.28
N ASN A 21 13.89 -17.93 -4.39
CA ASN A 21 13.48 -18.54 -5.68
C ASN A 21 11.98 -18.39 -5.93
N TYR A 22 11.44 -17.22 -5.62
CA TYR A 22 10.04 -16.89 -5.82
C TYR A 22 9.73 -16.61 -7.30
N THR A 23 8.58 -17.08 -7.78
CA THR A 23 8.06 -16.76 -9.11
C THR A 23 6.75 -16.00 -8.97
N PRO A 24 6.69 -14.71 -9.33
CA PRO A 24 5.47 -13.93 -9.26
C PRO A 24 4.35 -14.52 -10.13
N PRO A 25 3.09 -14.54 -9.65
CA PRO A 25 1.93 -14.95 -10.44
C PRO A 25 1.78 -14.09 -11.71
N PRO A 26 1.14 -14.61 -12.78
CA PRO A 26 0.96 -13.87 -14.03
C PRO A 26 0.32 -12.49 -13.84
N MET A 27 -0.72 -12.37 -13.03
CA MET A 27 -1.39 -11.10 -12.76
C MET A 27 -0.50 -10.09 -12.04
N ALA A 28 0.37 -10.53 -11.12
CA ALA A 28 1.31 -9.64 -10.46
C ALA A 28 2.41 -9.14 -11.43
N ARG A 29 2.84 -10.00 -12.36
CA ARG A 29 3.78 -9.60 -13.42
C ARG A 29 3.15 -8.60 -14.39
N LEU A 30 1.87 -8.80 -14.71
CA LEU A 30 1.11 -7.88 -15.55
C LEU A 30 0.94 -6.51 -14.88
N LEU A 31 0.51 -6.48 -13.62
CA LEU A 31 0.40 -5.25 -12.83
C LEU A 31 1.74 -4.51 -12.76
N ARG A 32 2.84 -5.26 -12.51
CA ARG A 32 4.19 -4.68 -12.46
C ARG A 32 4.58 -4.06 -13.79
N ARG A 33 4.33 -4.74 -14.92
CA ARG A 33 4.64 -4.22 -16.27
C ARG A 33 3.86 -2.95 -16.57
N ASP A 34 2.55 -2.98 -16.33
CA ASP A 34 1.64 -1.91 -16.73
C ASP A 34 1.81 -0.65 -15.89
N LEU A 35 2.19 -0.80 -14.60
CA LEU A 35 2.33 0.31 -13.66
C LEU A 35 3.79 0.58 -13.25
N GLN A 36 4.80 0.03 -13.96
CA GLN A 36 6.21 0.11 -13.58
C GLN A 36 6.74 1.54 -13.39
N LEU A 37 6.16 2.53 -14.07
CA LEU A 37 6.56 3.93 -13.96
C LEU A 37 5.79 4.72 -12.90
N LEU A 38 4.84 4.09 -12.18
CA LEU A 38 4.10 4.76 -11.10
C LEU A 38 5.02 5.43 -10.05
N PRO A 39 6.20 4.87 -9.70
CA PRO A 39 7.12 5.54 -8.78
C PRO A 39 7.67 6.89 -9.23
N MET A 40 7.52 7.29 -10.50
CA MET A 40 7.93 8.63 -10.96
C MET A 40 7.24 9.75 -10.16
N TRP A 41 5.99 9.53 -9.75
CA TRP A 41 5.17 10.53 -9.06
C TRP A 41 5.56 10.76 -7.61
N ILE A 42 6.35 9.85 -7.04
CA ILE A 42 6.83 9.93 -5.65
C ILE A 42 8.36 10.06 -5.58
N GLY A 43 9.02 10.14 -6.73
CA GLY A 43 10.46 10.34 -6.83
C GLY A 43 10.87 11.76 -6.47
N ASP A 44 12.09 11.89 -5.96
CA ASP A 44 12.75 13.18 -5.80
C ASP A 44 13.54 13.54 -7.05
N ASN A 45 13.78 14.83 -7.27
CA ASN A 45 14.54 15.32 -8.42
C ASN A 45 15.94 14.67 -8.48
N GLY A 46 16.31 14.11 -9.64
CA GLY A 46 17.56 13.40 -9.88
C GLY A 46 17.55 11.91 -9.50
N GLU A 47 16.41 11.38 -9.02
CA GLU A 47 16.24 9.93 -8.87
C GLU A 47 15.86 9.27 -10.21
N CYS A 48 16.05 7.95 -10.28
CA CYS A 48 15.66 7.17 -11.43
C CYS A 48 14.51 6.21 -11.09
N VAL A 49 13.74 5.82 -12.10
CA VAL A 49 12.76 4.72 -12.02
C VAL A 49 13.18 3.59 -12.96
N LEU A 50 13.23 2.37 -12.44
CA LEU A 50 13.59 1.20 -13.21
C LEU A 50 12.43 0.75 -14.12
N SER A 51 12.63 0.85 -15.43
CA SER A 51 11.81 0.13 -16.40
C SER A 51 12.30 -1.31 -16.54
N GLN A 52 11.38 -2.25 -16.50
CA GLN A 52 11.67 -3.70 -16.61
C GLN A 52 11.24 -4.27 -17.98
N GLY A 53 10.96 -3.42 -18.96
CA GLY A 53 10.54 -3.78 -20.31
C GLY A 53 11.30 -2.98 -21.36
N ASP A 54 11.25 -3.47 -22.61
CA ASP A 54 11.95 -2.85 -23.75
C ASP A 54 11.14 -1.69 -24.37
N ASP A 55 9.82 -1.62 -24.11
CA ASP A 55 8.94 -0.60 -24.65
C ASP A 55 8.84 0.60 -23.68
N ILE A 56 9.82 1.50 -23.76
CA ILE A 56 9.81 2.75 -22.99
C ILE A 56 9.21 3.85 -23.87
N ASP A 57 8.09 4.43 -23.46
CA ASP A 57 7.52 5.62 -24.09
C ASP A 57 8.24 6.88 -23.58
N ASN A 58 9.38 7.19 -24.21
CA ASN A 58 10.20 8.35 -23.86
C ASN A 58 9.42 9.66 -24.04
N SER A 59 8.53 9.75 -25.05
CA SER A 59 7.78 10.99 -25.28
C SER A 59 6.80 11.26 -24.13
N TRP A 60 6.12 10.23 -23.63
CA TRP A 60 5.26 10.36 -22.46
C TRP A 60 6.04 10.77 -21.20
N ILE A 61 7.23 10.19 -20.99
CA ILE A 61 8.10 10.53 -19.85
C ILE A 61 8.55 11.99 -19.90
N GLU A 62 9.00 12.45 -21.08
CA GLU A 62 9.41 13.84 -21.30
C GLU A 62 8.24 14.79 -21.07
N ASP A 63 7.06 14.48 -21.59
CA ASP A 63 5.84 15.29 -21.38
C ASP A 63 5.50 15.41 -19.90
N MET A 64 5.52 14.29 -19.14
CA MET A 64 5.22 14.31 -17.71
C MET A 64 6.26 15.09 -16.90
N ASN A 65 7.54 14.92 -17.22
CA ASN A 65 8.60 15.71 -16.59
C ASN A 65 8.49 17.19 -16.88
N ASN A 66 8.16 17.56 -18.12
CA ASN A 66 8.02 18.99 -18.52
C ASN A 66 6.79 19.63 -17.89
N VAL A 67 5.66 18.91 -17.83
CA VAL A 67 4.39 19.47 -17.30
C VAL A 67 4.44 19.59 -15.78
N TYR A 68 4.99 18.62 -15.09
CA TYR A 68 4.93 18.51 -13.63
C TYR A 68 6.26 18.72 -12.91
N GLU A 69 7.32 19.06 -13.65
CA GLU A 69 8.69 19.30 -13.12
C GLU A 69 9.16 18.17 -12.19
N LEU A 70 8.90 16.91 -12.59
CA LEU A 70 9.21 15.77 -11.73
C LEU A 70 10.72 15.58 -11.55
N GLY A 71 11.50 15.87 -12.59
CA GLY A 71 12.96 15.71 -12.59
C GLY A 71 13.44 14.27 -12.38
N VAL A 72 12.61 13.29 -12.74
CA VAL A 72 12.87 11.85 -12.57
C VAL A 72 13.26 11.24 -13.91
N GLU A 73 14.35 10.48 -13.95
CA GLU A 73 14.81 9.76 -15.13
C GLU A 73 14.28 8.32 -15.14
N VAL A 74 14.07 7.74 -16.34
CA VAL A 74 13.79 6.32 -16.49
C VAL A 74 15.07 5.59 -16.91
N THR A 75 15.32 4.43 -16.31
CA THR A 75 16.51 3.64 -16.51
C THR A 75 16.16 2.17 -16.78
N THR A 76 17.11 1.40 -17.31
CA THR A 76 16.96 -0.03 -17.61
C THR A 76 17.80 -0.90 -16.67
N THR A 77 17.57 -2.21 -16.72
CA THR A 77 18.31 -3.19 -15.90
C THR A 77 19.82 -3.18 -16.16
N GLU A 78 20.27 -2.79 -17.33
CA GLU A 78 21.69 -2.69 -17.69
C GLU A 78 22.43 -1.63 -16.86
N GLN A 79 21.71 -0.65 -16.33
CA GLN A 79 22.27 0.42 -15.51
C GLN A 79 22.36 0.08 -14.02
N ILE A 80 21.80 -1.05 -13.58
CA ILE A 80 21.79 -1.49 -12.17
C ILE A 80 23.18 -1.41 -11.50
N PRO A 81 24.31 -1.80 -12.15
CA PRO A 81 25.64 -1.73 -11.54
C PRO A 81 26.11 -0.32 -11.15
N TYR A 82 25.48 0.72 -11.69
CA TYR A 82 25.91 2.12 -11.52
C TYR A 82 25.12 2.87 -10.44
N PHE A 83 24.14 2.23 -9.81
CA PHE A 83 23.37 2.84 -8.72
C PHE A 83 24.05 2.65 -7.37
N ASP A 84 23.88 3.65 -6.50
CA ASP A 84 24.41 3.66 -5.14
C ASP A 84 23.39 3.16 -4.12
N ALA A 85 22.08 3.24 -4.44
CA ALA A 85 20.98 2.78 -3.60
C ALA A 85 19.75 2.40 -4.43
N PHE A 86 18.92 1.55 -3.85
CA PHE A 86 17.65 1.09 -4.42
C PHE A 86 16.49 1.40 -3.47
N SER A 87 15.41 1.95 -4.01
CA SER A 87 14.16 2.24 -3.30
C SER A 87 13.00 1.47 -3.93
N PRO A 88 12.86 0.16 -3.65
CA PRO A 88 11.78 -0.64 -4.19
C PRO A 88 10.45 -0.31 -3.53
N TRP A 89 9.36 -0.75 -4.16
CA TRP A 89 8.03 -0.76 -3.53
C TRP A 89 8.07 -1.45 -2.18
N GLY A 90 8.76 -2.59 -2.09
CA GLY A 90 9.09 -3.25 -0.84
C GLY A 90 10.25 -4.23 -0.98
N TRP A 91 11.09 -4.33 0.07
CA TRP A 91 12.24 -5.22 0.11
C TRP A 91 11.85 -6.65 0.49
N ASN A 92 12.33 -7.63 -0.30
CA ASN A 92 12.23 -9.06 -0.02
C ASN A 92 13.47 -9.80 -0.56
N LEU A 93 13.69 -11.03 -0.12
CA LEU A 93 14.87 -11.82 -0.49
C LEU A 93 14.96 -12.11 -2.00
N PHE A 94 13.82 -12.29 -2.66
CA PHE A 94 13.77 -12.51 -4.10
C PHE A 94 14.28 -11.28 -4.86
N LEU A 95 13.80 -10.09 -4.56
CA LEU A 95 14.24 -8.85 -5.20
C LEU A 95 15.72 -8.56 -4.93
N ARG A 96 16.15 -8.68 -3.66
CA ARG A 96 17.55 -8.50 -3.27
C ARG A 96 18.48 -9.39 -4.09
N ARG A 97 18.15 -10.69 -4.19
CA ARG A 97 18.93 -11.64 -4.98
C ARG A 97 18.93 -11.28 -6.45
N ARG A 98 17.80 -10.89 -7.02
CA ARG A 98 17.69 -10.51 -8.43
C ARG A 98 18.60 -9.31 -8.73
N LEU A 99 18.52 -8.24 -7.95
CA LEU A 99 19.38 -7.06 -8.13
C LEU A 99 20.87 -7.40 -8.02
N PHE A 100 21.24 -8.27 -7.08
CA PHE A 100 22.62 -8.75 -6.98
C PHE A 100 23.07 -9.49 -8.25
N LEU A 101 22.22 -10.37 -8.80
CA LEU A 101 22.52 -11.08 -10.05
C LEU A 101 22.54 -10.16 -11.27
N ASP A 102 21.76 -9.09 -11.25
CA ASP A 102 21.75 -8.03 -12.28
C ASP A 102 22.93 -7.04 -12.11
N GLY A 103 23.85 -7.30 -11.17
CA GLY A 103 25.11 -6.57 -10.99
C GLY A 103 25.08 -5.44 -9.96
N ALA A 104 24.05 -5.33 -9.13
CA ALA A 104 24.05 -4.36 -8.05
C ALA A 104 25.20 -4.59 -7.07
N LYS A 105 25.87 -3.52 -6.64
CA LYS A 105 26.91 -3.58 -5.61
C LYS A 105 26.32 -4.07 -4.30
N GLU A 106 26.99 -4.98 -3.60
CA GLU A 106 26.54 -5.47 -2.29
C GLU A 106 26.32 -4.33 -1.29
N SER A 107 27.15 -3.30 -1.34
CA SER A 107 27.03 -2.10 -0.49
C SER A 107 25.79 -1.22 -0.77
N ALA A 108 25.13 -1.42 -1.92
CA ALA A 108 23.91 -0.72 -2.31
C ALA A 108 22.64 -1.50 -1.93
N LEU A 109 22.79 -2.73 -1.44
CA LEU A 109 21.69 -3.61 -1.06
C LEU A 109 21.59 -3.73 0.47
N PRO A 110 20.37 -3.88 1.03
CA PRO A 110 20.23 -4.21 2.44
C PRO A 110 20.87 -5.57 2.74
N SER A 111 21.30 -5.79 3.98
CA SER A 111 21.77 -7.10 4.40
C SER A 111 20.63 -8.14 4.34
N ILE A 112 20.97 -9.42 4.33
CA ILE A 112 19.97 -10.50 4.41
C ILE A 112 19.19 -10.39 5.73
N GLU A 113 19.88 -10.04 6.81
CA GLU A 113 19.28 -9.86 8.13
C GLU A 113 18.25 -8.70 8.14
N ASP A 114 18.57 -7.58 7.49
CA ASP A 114 17.62 -6.45 7.36
C ASP A 114 16.36 -6.88 6.61
N VAL A 115 16.51 -7.64 5.51
CA VAL A 115 15.37 -8.13 4.74
C VAL A 115 14.54 -9.16 5.53
N ASP A 116 15.20 -10.01 6.32
CA ASP A 116 14.51 -10.94 7.22
C ASP A 116 13.76 -10.20 8.35
N ASN A 117 14.34 -9.10 8.86
CA ASN A 117 13.67 -8.26 9.84
C ASN A 117 12.44 -7.55 9.23
N ILE A 118 12.54 -7.03 7.99
CA ILE A 118 11.38 -6.50 7.26
C ILE A 118 10.29 -7.57 7.17
N ARG A 119 10.63 -8.82 6.83
CA ARG A 119 9.66 -9.92 6.77
C ARG A 119 9.00 -10.19 8.12
N LYS A 120 9.76 -10.18 9.22
CA LYS A 120 9.22 -10.38 10.58
C LYS A 120 8.26 -9.24 10.97
N LEU A 121 8.66 -8.00 10.71
CA LEU A 121 7.85 -6.80 10.99
C LEU A 121 6.61 -6.70 10.09
N SER A 122 6.63 -7.30 8.90
CA SER A 122 5.46 -7.37 8.00
C SER A 122 4.49 -8.50 8.35
N HIS A 123 4.77 -9.33 9.36
CA HIS A 123 3.84 -10.34 9.83
C HIS A 123 2.68 -9.68 10.57
N ARG A 124 1.44 -10.05 10.24
CA ARG A 124 0.24 -9.42 10.86
C ARG A 124 0.20 -9.47 12.38
N ARG A 125 0.97 -10.34 13.05
CA ARG A 125 1.10 -10.31 14.52
C ARG A 125 1.58 -8.97 15.06
N ILE A 126 2.32 -8.18 14.26
CA ILE A 126 2.80 -6.86 14.68
C ILE A 126 1.64 -5.93 15.03
N SER A 127 0.47 -6.09 14.38
CA SER A 127 -0.73 -5.31 14.69
C SER A 127 -1.22 -5.51 16.11
N ILE A 128 -0.98 -6.68 16.71
CA ILE A 128 -1.30 -6.95 18.13
C ILE A 128 -0.49 -6.03 19.04
N GLU A 129 0.81 -5.93 18.78
CA GLU A 129 1.72 -5.09 19.56
C GLU A 129 1.40 -3.61 19.35
N ILE A 130 1.25 -3.19 18.10
CA ILE A 130 0.90 -1.81 17.75
C ILE A 130 -0.44 -1.44 18.41
N HIS A 131 -1.46 -2.28 18.34
CA HIS A 131 -2.76 -2.01 18.93
C HIS A 131 -2.68 -1.85 20.46
N ARG A 132 -1.94 -2.72 21.16
CA ARG A 132 -1.68 -2.59 22.60
C ARG A 132 -1.00 -1.26 22.93
N MET A 133 0.02 -0.89 22.15
CA MET A 133 0.70 0.39 22.33
C MET A 133 -0.23 1.60 22.12
N PHE A 134 -1.22 1.51 21.23
CA PHE A 134 -2.25 2.52 21.09
C PHE A 134 -3.18 2.60 22.30
N LEU A 135 -3.66 1.46 22.81
CA LEU A 135 -4.51 1.43 24.01
C LEU A 135 -3.83 2.01 25.24
N ASP A 136 -2.53 1.82 25.37
CA ASP A 136 -1.72 2.39 26.47
C ASP A 136 -1.58 3.92 26.37
N ARG A 137 -1.69 4.51 25.18
CA ARG A 137 -1.38 5.93 24.92
C ARG A 137 -2.61 6.78 24.64
N VAL A 138 -3.63 6.22 24.04
CA VAL A 138 -4.79 6.97 23.53
C VAL A 138 -6.05 6.53 24.24
N LYS A 139 -6.70 7.46 24.94
CA LYS A 139 -7.99 7.20 25.60
C LYS A 139 -9.12 7.19 24.59
N GLY A 140 -10.13 6.37 24.83
CA GLY A 140 -11.32 6.27 24.00
C GLY A 140 -11.28 5.22 22.90
N LEU A 141 -10.14 4.54 22.71
CA LEU A 141 -10.05 3.37 21.85
C LEU A 141 -10.68 2.14 22.52
N ARG A 142 -11.21 1.23 21.70
CA ARG A 142 -11.79 -0.05 22.17
C ARG A 142 -10.74 -1.15 22.08
N ASP A 143 -10.80 -2.09 23.04
CA ASP A 143 -9.95 -3.30 23.02
C ASP A 143 -10.56 -4.34 22.06
N ILE A 144 -10.12 -4.28 20.81
CA ILE A 144 -10.50 -5.19 19.72
C ILE A 144 -9.26 -5.85 19.10
N ILE A 145 -8.27 -6.15 19.93
CA ILE A 145 -6.98 -6.71 19.50
C ILE A 145 -7.19 -8.06 18.79
N PRO A 146 -6.58 -8.27 17.61
CA PRO A 146 -6.56 -9.56 16.94
C PRO A 146 -5.92 -10.64 17.80
N ILE A 147 -6.30 -11.91 17.57
CA ILE A 147 -5.59 -13.06 18.17
C ILE A 147 -4.84 -13.83 17.10
N GLU A 148 -3.66 -14.34 17.46
CA GLU A 148 -2.90 -15.27 16.63
C GLU A 148 -3.18 -16.71 17.09
N CYS A 149 -3.68 -17.55 16.18
CA CYS A 149 -3.99 -18.95 16.41
C CYS A 149 -2.97 -19.85 15.68
N TYR A 150 -2.55 -20.92 16.35
CA TYR A 150 -1.51 -21.85 15.85
C TYR A 150 -2.08 -23.21 15.45
N ASP A 151 -3.33 -23.48 15.76
CA ASP A 151 -4.04 -24.71 15.43
C ASP A 151 -5.50 -24.41 15.05
N ILE A 152 -6.14 -25.39 14.43
CA ILE A 152 -7.52 -25.22 13.92
C ILE A 152 -8.56 -25.13 15.03
N GLU A 153 -8.33 -25.77 16.17
CA GLU A 153 -9.29 -25.77 17.29
C GLU A 153 -9.41 -24.36 17.86
N ALA A 154 -8.28 -23.65 18.04
CA ALA A 154 -8.26 -22.28 18.48
C ALA A 154 -9.00 -21.34 17.50
N VAL A 155 -8.87 -21.58 16.18
CA VAL A 155 -9.60 -20.82 15.14
C VAL A 155 -11.10 -21.07 15.24
N LEU A 156 -11.51 -22.32 15.38
CA LEU A 156 -12.92 -22.69 15.48
C LEU A 156 -13.56 -22.14 16.77
N ASP A 157 -12.84 -22.19 17.89
CA ASP A 157 -13.32 -21.63 19.16
C ASP A 157 -13.51 -20.11 19.04
N PHE A 158 -12.58 -19.42 18.37
CA PHE A 158 -12.73 -18.00 18.11
C PHE A 158 -13.94 -17.71 17.21
N ALA A 159 -14.10 -18.45 16.11
CA ALA A 159 -15.19 -18.27 15.17
C ALA A 159 -16.58 -18.60 15.77
N ARG A 160 -16.66 -19.56 16.70
CA ARG A 160 -17.87 -19.84 17.47
C ARG A 160 -18.24 -18.67 18.40
N LYS A 161 -17.22 -18.07 19.03
CA LYS A 161 -17.41 -16.90 19.91
C LYS A 161 -17.82 -15.63 19.15
N TYR A 162 -17.23 -15.43 17.96
CA TYR A 162 -17.47 -14.26 17.12
C TYR A 162 -17.99 -14.69 15.73
N PRO A 163 -19.31 -14.87 15.56
CA PRO A 163 -19.89 -15.23 14.27
C PRO A 163 -19.46 -14.26 13.17
N CYS A 164 -19.17 -14.78 12.01
CA CYS A 164 -18.63 -14.01 10.87
C CYS A 164 -17.25 -13.39 11.10
N ALA A 165 -16.45 -13.92 12.03
CA ALA A 165 -15.07 -13.51 12.25
C ALA A 165 -14.25 -13.50 10.96
N TYR A 166 -13.25 -12.64 10.90
CA TYR A 166 -12.26 -12.67 9.82
C TYR A 166 -11.05 -13.49 10.24
N THR A 167 -10.61 -14.37 9.36
CA THR A 167 -9.34 -15.08 9.48
C THR A 167 -8.41 -14.59 8.38
N LYS A 168 -7.17 -14.23 8.75
CA LYS A 168 -6.20 -13.62 7.84
C LYS A 168 -4.88 -14.39 7.87
N ALA A 169 -4.33 -14.68 6.69
CA ALA A 169 -2.99 -15.24 6.59
C ALA A 169 -1.96 -14.25 7.14
N PRO A 170 -0.90 -14.70 7.83
CA PRO A 170 0.16 -13.86 8.38
C PRO A 170 0.82 -12.90 7.37
N TRP A 171 1.03 -13.38 6.16
CA TRP A 171 1.47 -12.59 5.02
C TRP A 171 0.53 -12.85 3.85
N SER A 172 -0.02 -11.81 3.28
CA SER A 172 -0.85 -11.89 2.08
C SER A 172 -0.91 -10.54 1.37
N SER A 173 -1.48 -10.51 0.18
CA SER A 173 -1.61 -9.30 -0.63
C SER A 173 -3.05 -9.14 -1.11
N SER A 174 -3.53 -7.90 -1.13
CA SER A 174 -4.76 -7.48 -1.82
C SER A 174 -5.97 -8.38 -1.52
N GLY A 175 -6.27 -8.60 -0.25
CA GLY A 175 -7.45 -9.37 0.20
C GLY A 175 -7.41 -10.89 -0.01
N LYS A 176 -6.45 -11.42 -0.79
CA LYS A 176 -6.39 -12.87 -1.14
C LYS A 176 -6.10 -13.79 0.04
N GLY A 177 -5.62 -13.28 1.14
CA GLY A 177 -5.32 -14.03 2.36
C GLY A 177 -6.34 -13.80 3.46
N ILE A 178 -7.55 -13.39 3.14
CA ILE A 178 -8.64 -13.13 4.09
C ILE A 178 -9.78 -14.09 3.81
N TYR A 179 -10.30 -14.73 4.86
CA TYR A 179 -11.48 -15.57 4.79
C TYR A 179 -12.45 -15.16 5.89
N ARG A 180 -13.72 -14.99 5.56
CA ARG A 180 -14.79 -14.69 6.52
C ARG A 180 -15.44 -16.00 6.98
N ALA A 181 -15.49 -16.23 8.28
CA ALA A 181 -16.04 -17.45 8.89
C ALA A 181 -17.58 -17.43 8.85
N LEU A 182 -18.17 -17.65 7.66
CA LEU A 182 -19.61 -17.71 7.45
C LEU A 182 -20.17 -19.11 7.68
N ASP A 183 -19.42 -20.14 7.33
CA ASP A 183 -19.74 -21.55 7.55
C ASP A 183 -18.52 -22.24 8.18
N ILE A 184 -18.51 -22.23 9.52
CA ILE A 184 -17.39 -22.76 10.31
C ILE A 184 -17.35 -24.28 10.37
N ASP A 185 -18.47 -24.94 10.11
CA ASP A 185 -18.59 -26.40 10.05
C ASP A 185 -18.29 -26.95 8.65
N GLY A 186 -18.19 -26.04 7.66
CA GLY A 186 -17.85 -26.36 6.29
C GLY A 186 -16.39 -26.78 6.11
N LEU A 187 -16.15 -27.76 5.24
CA LEU A 187 -14.81 -28.26 4.93
C LEU A 187 -13.91 -27.17 4.33
N ASP A 188 -14.47 -26.23 3.56
CA ASP A 188 -13.70 -25.18 2.86
C ASP A 188 -13.00 -24.28 3.87
N PHE A 189 -13.69 -23.83 4.91
CA PHE A 189 -13.13 -22.97 5.95
C PHE A 189 -12.01 -23.66 6.71
N THR A 190 -12.27 -24.88 7.19
CA THR A 190 -11.29 -25.66 7.97
C THR A 190 -10.07 -26.05 7.14
N CYS A 191 -10.27 -26.44 5.87
CA CYS A 191 -9.19 -26.76 4.95
C CYS A 191 -8.33 -25.53 4.63
N TRP A 192 -8.96 -24.38 4.40
CA TRP A 192 -8.23 -23.14 4.13
C TRP A 192 -7.39 -22.71 5.33
N CYS A 193 -7.98 -22.64 6.53
CA CYS A 193 -7.29 -22.28 7.77
C CYS A 193 -6.12 -23.23 8.07
N SER A 194 -6.36 -24.55 8.03
CA SER A 194 -5.32 -25.57 8.24
C SER A 194 -4.20 -25.44 7.20
N GLY A 195 -4.55 -25.15 5.94
CA GLY A 195 -3.59 -24.90 4.87
C GLY A 195 -2.72 -23.67 5.11
N ILE A 196 -3.27 -22.57 5.65
CA ILE A 196 -2.50 -21.38 6.04
C ILE A 196 -1.58 -21.69 7.21
N ILE A 197 -2.09 -22.29 8.30
CA ILE A 197 -1.29 -22.68 9.48
C ILE A 197 -0.12 -23.56 9.06
N LYS A 198 -0.36 -24.57 8.22
CA LYS A 198 0.70 -25.46 7.72
C LYS A 198 1.78 -24.74 6.92
N ARG A 199 1.41 -23.73 6.11
CA ARG A 199 2.36 -23.02 5.24
C ARG A 199 3.07 -21.86 5.92
N GLN A 200 2.36 -21.13 6.80
CA GLN A 200 2.85 -19.87 7.37
C GLN A 200 3.02 -19.90 8.90
N GLY A 201 2.65 -21.03 9.54
CA GLY A 201 2.88 -21.29 10.98
C GLY A 201 1.75 -20.84 11.89
N SER A 202 0.90 -19.92 11.47
CA SER A 202 -0.22 -19.39 12.26
C SER A 202 -1.29 -18.78 11.36
N ILE A 203 -2.37 -18.29 11.97
CA ILE A 203 -3.43 -17.52 11.33
C ILE A 203 -3.91 -16.44 12.32
N MET A 204 -4.24 -15.26 11.81
CA MET A 204 -4.81 -14.16 12.60
C MET A 204 -6.32 -14.26 12.58
N CYS A 205 -6.94 -14.06 13.75
CA CYS A 205 -8.39 -14.02 13.90
C CYS A 205 -8.82 -12.65 14.44
N GLU A 206 -9.83 -12.05 13.80
CA GLU A 206 -10.36 -10.72 14.13
C GLU A 206 -11.88 -10.78 14.28
N CYS A 207 -12.41 -10.07 15.28
CA CYS A 207 -13.85 -9.91 15.40
C CYS A 207 -14.40 -9.10 14.20
N PRO A 208 -15.63 -9.39 13.75
CA PRO A 208 -16.26 -8.60 12.71
C PRO A 208 -16.61 -7.20 13.26
N LEU A 209 -16.32 -6.17 12.47
CA LEU A 209 -16.68 -4.79 12.77
C LEU A 209 -17.67 -4.29 11.72
N ASP A 210 -18.59 -3.41 12.13
CA ASP A 210 -19.49 -2.68 11.23
C ASP A 210 -18.73 -1.48 10.62
N ALA A 211 -17.96 -1.76 9.56
CA ALA A 211 -17.09 -0.80 8.90
C ALA A 211 -17.89 0.37 8.31
N VAL A 212 -17.48 1.60 8.62
CA VAL A 212 -18.04 2.84 8.07
C VAL A 212 -17.08 3.44 7.05
N LEU A 213 -15.77 3.45 7.35
CA LEU A 213 -14.75 4.02 6.48
C LEU A 213 -13.39 3.35 6.70
N ASP A 214 -12.81 2.83 5.63
CA ASP A 214 -11.43 2.36 5.61
C ASP A 214 -10.49 3.52 5.22
N PHE A 215 -9.40 3.68 5.97
CA PHE A 215 -8.39 4.68 5.67
C PHE A 215 -7.02 4.21 6.17
N ALA A 216 -5.96 4.89 5.75
CA ALA A 216 -4.63 4.69 6.30
C ALA A 216 -3.97 6.00 6.68
N MET A 217 -3.03 5.94 7.60
CA MET A 217 -2.00 6.94 7.81
C MET A 217 -0.73 6.47 7.11
N GLU A 218 -0.18 7.32 6.26
CA GLU A 218 1.03 7.03 5.49
C GLU A 218 2.24 7.72 6.11
N PHE A 219 3.36 6.99 6.18
CA PHE A 219 4.58 7.47 6.84
C PHE A 219 5.82 7.19 5.98
N LYS A 220 6.90 7.91 6.26
CA LYS A 220 8.26 7.64 5.78
C LYS A 220 9.19 7.49 6.97
N CYS A 221 9.90 6.36 7.04
CA CYS A 221 11.00 6.16 7.99
C CYS A 221 12.33 6.46 7.29
N GLU A 222 13.15 7.30 7.92
CA GLU A 222 14.48 7.65 7.43
C GLU A 222 15.39 7.98 8.59
N GLY A 223 16.57 7.34 8.64
CA GLY A 223 17.55 7.59 9.70
C GLY A 223 17.04 7.33 11.11
N GLY A 224 16.16 6.34 11.30
CA GLY A 224 15.58 5.98 12.59
C GLY A 224 14.49 6.95 13.09
N LYS A 225 13.94 7.77 12.18
CA LYS A 225 12.87 8.73 12.46
C LYS A 225 11.69 8.53 11.50
N THR A 226 10.49 8.83 11.99
CA THR A 226 9.24 8.73 11.28
C THR A 226 8.70 10.11 10.92
N GLN A 227 8.35 10.29 9.67
CA GLN A 227 7.65 11.45 9.17
C GLN A 227 6.25 11.03 8.72
N PHE A 228 5.23 11.74 9.16
CA PHE A 228 3.88 11.60 8.62
C PHE A 228 3.82 12.20 7.20
N VAL A 229 3.30 11.42 6.24
CA VAL A 229 3.21 11.81 4.82
C VAL A 229 1.81 12.31 4.49
N GLY A 230 0.77 11.72 5.07
CA GLY A 230 -0.61 12.09 4.83
C GLY A 230 -1.59 10.97 5.17
N TYR A 231 -2.85 11.22 4.85
CA TYR A 231 -3.91 10.24 4.94
C TYR A 231 -4.21 9.65 3.56
N SER A 232 -4.72 8.43 3.53
CA SER A 232 -5.38 7.86 2.36
C SER A 232 -6.74 7.31 2.77
N ILE A 233 -7.79 7.71 2.05
CA ILE A 233 -9.15 7.21 2.20
C ILE A 233 -9.44 6.39 0.96
N PHE A 234 -9.69 5.09 1.12
CA PHE A 234 -9.76 4.17 0.00
C PHE A 234 -11.03 3.33 0.02
N ASN A 235 -11.39 2.88 -1.17
CA ASN A 235 -12.45 1.92 -1.38
C ASN A 235 -11.82 0.58 -1.76
N ASN A 236 -12.35 -0.48 -1.16
CA ASN A 236 -12.03 -1.83 -1.56
C ASN A 236 -13.13 -2.34 -2.52
N ASP A 237 -12.74 -3.16 -3.50
CA ASP A 237 -13.70 -3.89 -4.32
C ASP A 237 -14.39 -5.00 -3.52
N THR A 238 -15.30 -5.73 -4.15
CA THR A 238 -16.02 -6.86 -3.54
C THR A 238 -15.08 -8.00 -3.06
N HIS A 239 -13.81 -8.00 -3.44
CA HIS A 239 -12.80 -8.96 -3.07
C HIS A 239 -11.75 -8.39 -2.09
N SER A 240 -12.04 -7.24 -1.46
CA SER A 240 -11.13 -6.50 -0.56
C SER A 240 -9.81 -6.09 -1.22
N SER A 241 -9.80 -5.90 -2.54
CA SER A 241 -8.66 -5.35 -3.27
C SER A 241 -8.83 -3.84 -3.45
N PHE A 242 -7.74 -3.10 -3.33
CA PHE A 242 -7.74 -1.66 -3.58
C PHE A 242 -8.22 -1.35 -5.01
N SER A 243 -9.29 -0.58 -5.13
CA SER A 243 -9.86 -0.14 -6.40
C SER A 243 -9.69 1.36 -6.66
N GLY A 244 -9.20 2.09 -5.66
CA GLY A 244 -9.00 3.53 -5.71
C GLY A 244 -9.39 4.20 -4.41
N GLY A 245 -9.37 5.51 -4.39
CA GLY A 245 -9.69 6.27 -3.19
C GLY A 245 -9.87 7.75 -3.47
N LEU A 246 -10.17 8.47 -2.40
CA LEU A 246 -10.26 9.91 -2.43
C LEU A 246 -8.84 10.50 -2.54
N ILE A 247 -8.66 11.55 -3.37
CA ILE A 247 -7.40 12.28 -3.48
C ILE A 247 -7.65 13.77 -3.21
N GLY A 248 -6.73 14.36 -2.47
CA GLY A 248 -6.78 15.78 -2.10
C GLY A 248 -5.60 16.14 -1.21
N SER A 249 -5.58 17.36 -0.70
CA SER A 249 -4.59 17.76 0.30
C SER A 249 -4.74 16.96 1.60
N THR A 250 -3.68 16.87 2.39
CA THR A 250 -3.72 16.24 3.72
C THR A 250 -4.80 16.89 4.60
N ASP A 251 -4.97 18.20 4.55
CA ASP A 251 -5.99 18.93 5.32
C ASP A 251 -7.42 18.60 4.87
N PHE A 252 -7.63 18.44 3.56
CA PHE A 252 -8.91 18.00 3.03
C PHE A 252 -9.27 16.59 3.54
N LEU A 253 -8.35 15.64 3.43
CA LEU A 253 -8.57 14.26 3.88
C LEU A 253 -8.75 14.19 5.40
N HIS A 254 -8.00 14.98 6.18
CA HIS A 254 -8.20 15.13 7.62
C HIS A 254 -9.62 15.60 7.94
N THR A 255 -10.10 16.62 7.23
CA THR A 255 -11.46 17.15 7.41
C THR A 255 -12.54 16.10 7.11
N GLN A 256 -12.34 15.27 6.07
CA GLN A 256 -13.25 14.16 5.75
C GLN A 256 -13.29 13.11 6.88
N LEU A 257 -12.12 12.74 7.41
CA LEU A 257 -12.02 11.80 8.54
C LEU A 257 -12.67 12.34 9.80
N VAL A 258 -12.41 13.59 10.15
CA VAL A 258 -13.04 14.27 11.31
C VAL A 258 -14.56 14.35 11.14
N SER A 259 -15.03 14.70 9.95
CA SER A 259 -16.47 14.75 9.65
C SER A 259 -17.14 13.39 9.81
N THR A 260 -16.45 12.30 9.44
CA THR A 260 -16.96 10.93 9.57
C THR A 260 -16.90 10.43 11.01
N LEU A 261 -15.76 10.64 11.70
CA LEU A 261 -15.53 10.14 13.07
C LEU A 261 -16.28 10.96 14.13
N GLY A 262 -16.47 12.25 13.88
CA GLY A 262 -17.08 13.19 14.85
C GLY A 262 -16.18 13.57 16.02
N ASN A 263 -14.89 13.21 16.01
CA ASN A 263 -13.95 13.44 17.11
C ASN A 263 -12.54 13.74 16.61
N GLU A 264 -12.25 15.03 16.40
CA GLU A 264 -10.96 15.50 15.92
C GLU A 264 -9.83 15.21 16.91
N SER A 265 -10.07 15.42 18.20
CA SER A 265 -9.04 15.19 19.24
C SER A 265 -8.57 13.73 19.23
N LEU A 266 -9.48 12.77 19.09
CA LEU A 266 -9.12 11.36 19.02
C LEU A 266 -8.26 11.05 17.79
N LEU A 267 -8.60 11.62 16.63
CA LEU A 267 -7.83 11.42 15.40
C LEU A 267 -6.41 12.00 15.53
N CYS A 268 -6.28 13.21 16.11
CA CYS A 268 -4.99 13.85 16.37
C CYS A 268 -4.14 13.06 17.38
N ASP A 269 -4.75 12.57 18.47
CA ASP A 269 -4.07 11.76 19.47
C ASP A 269 -3.57 10.44 18.88
N VAL A 270 -4.38 9.80 18.02
CA VAL A 270 -3.99 8.58 17.30
C VAL A 270 -2.84 8.86 16.34
N GLN A 271 -2.86 9.97 15.60
CA GLN A 271 -1.76 10.33 14.69
C GLN A 271 -0.45 10.56 15.46
N ALA A 272 -0.48 11.31 16.56
CA ALA A 272 0.69 11.55 17.37
C ALA A 272 1.24 10.26 18.00
N ALA A 273 0.33 9.38 18.48
CA ALA A 273 0.71 8.07 19.00
C ALA A 273 1.31 7.18 17.90
N ALA A 274 0.75 7.18 16.67
CA ALA A 274 1.26 6.41 15.54
C ALA A 274 2.72 6.76 15.22
N VAL A 275 3.05 8.06 15.11
CA VAL A 275 4.44 8.52 14.90
C VAL A 275 5.36 7.97 15.99
N ASN A 276 4.95 8.09 17.25
CA ASN A 276 5.76 7.61 18.39
C ASN A 276 5.92 6.08 18.39
N ILE A 277 4.87 5.34 18.07
CA ILE A 277 4.92 3.87 18.00
C ILE A 277 5.86 3.43 16.88
N ILE A 278 5.74 4.02 15.69
CA ILE A 278 6.58 3.70 14.54
C ILE A 278 8.04 4.08 14.80
N ASP A 279 8.31 5.24 15.42
CA ASP A 279 9.67 5.68 15.83
C ASP A 279 10.37 4.66 16.75
N ASN A 280 9.61 4.03 17.65
CA ASN A 280 10.19 3.09 18.60
C ASN A 280 10.28 1.65 18.09
N LEU A 281 9.28 1.21 17.30
CA LEU A 281 9.14 -0.20 16.93
C LEU A 281 9.69 -0.48 15.53
N ILE A 282 9.53 0.43 14.57
CA ILE A 282 9.77 0.20 13.15
C ILE A 282 11.00 0.96 12.64
N ALA A 283 11.06 2.27 12.85
CA ALA A 283 12.10 3.14 12.29
C ALA A 283 13.54 2.75 12.63
N PRO A 284 13.88 2.12 13.78
CA PRO A 284 15.23 1.64 14.05
C PRO A 284 15.73 0.55 13.10
N GLN A 285 14.82 -0.18 12.44
CA GLN A 285 15.12 -1.36 11.61
C GLN A 285 14.60 -1.23 10.17
N TYR A 286 13.97 -0.10 9.82
CA TYR A 286 13.34 0.09 8.53
C TYR A 286 13.58 1.51 7.99
N ASN A 287 13.96 1.59 6.71
CA ASN A 287 13.99 2.84 5.95
C ASN A 287 13.10 2.69 4.72
N GLY A 288 12.17 3.60 4.53
CA GLY A 288 11.22 3.60 3.41
C GLY A 288 9.84 4.08 3.80
N TYR A 289 8.93 4.02 2.86
CA TYR A 289 7.51 4.32 3.09
C TYR A 289 6.80 3.14 3.75
N LEU A 290 5.78 3.45 4.54
CA LEU A 290 4.85 2.47 5.10
C LEU A 290 3.45 3.07 5.24
N GLY A 291 2.43 2.20 5.25
CA GLY A 291 1.06 2.56 5.56
C GLY A 291 0.55 1.80 6.78
N LEU A 292 -0.21 2.47 7.63
CA LEU A 292 -0.91 1.88 8.75
C LEU A 292 -2.42 1.96 8.49
N ASP A 293 -3.00 0.81 8.09
CA ASP A 293 -4.42 0.72 7.77
C ASP A 293 -5.25 0.81 9.05
N MET A 294 -6.28 1.61 9.02
CA MET A 294 -7.20 1.93 10.10
C MET A 294 -8.65 1.86 9.63
N MET A 295 -9.59 1.88 10.57
CA MET A 295 -11.01 1.81 10.25
C MET A 295 -11.84 2.67 11.21
N ILE A 296 -12.76 3.44 10.67
CA ILE A 296 -13.88 3.97 11.45
C ILE A 296 -15.01 2.95 11.34
N TYR A 297 -15.56 2.54 12.48
CA TYR A 297 -16.60 1.52 12.55
C TYR A 297 -17.69 1.93 13.58
N ARG A 298 -18.87 1.29 13.51
CA ARG A 298 -19.91 1.41 14.53
C ARG A 298 -19.77 0.27 15.53
N ASP A 299 -19.85 0.61 16.81
CA ASP A 299 -19.95 -0.38 17.86
C ASP A 299 -21.41 -0.89 18.01
N GLU A 300 -21.62 -1.81 18.91
CA GLU A 300 -22.94 -2.40 19.21
C GLU A 300 -24.01 -1.40 19.69
N ASN A 301 -23.60 -0.23 20.18
CA ASN A 301 -24.47 0.86 20.61
C ASN A 301 -24.74 1.87 19.48
N GLY A 302 -24.12 1.68 18.29
CA GLY A 302 -24.19 2.58 17.16
C GLY A 302 -23.23 3.77 17.26
N GLU A 303 -22.33 3.79 18.25
CA GLU A 303 -21.30 4.84 18.39
C GLU A 303 -20.18 4.67 17.36
N LEU A 304 -19.70 5.78 16.83
CA LEU A 304 -18.56 5.78 15.92
C LEU A 304 -17.26 5.63 16.72
N CYS A 305 -16.53 4.59 16.39
CA CYS A 305 -15.26 4.22 17.00
C CYS A 305 -14.15 4.15 15.96
N LEU A 306 -12.90 4.23 16.43
CA LEU A 306 -11.72 4.11 15.59
C LEU A 306 -10.94 2.85 15.95
N ASN A 307 -10.68 1.98 14.95
CA ASN A 307 -9.69 0.92 15.05
C ASN A 307 -8.34 1.46 14.54
N PRO A 308 -7.33 1.64 15.41
CA PRO A 308 -6.09 2.34 15.07
C PRO A 308 -5.08 1.47 14.32
N CYS A 309 -5.34 0.16 14.18
CA CYS A 309 -4.41 -0.74 13.48
C CYS A 309 -5.13 -1.99 12.98
N ILE A 310 -5.48 -1.98 11.70
CA ILE A 310 -5.95 -3.16 10.97
C ILE A 310 -4.76 -3.94 10.42
N GLU A 311 -3.81 -3.23 9.79
CA GLU A 311 -2.63 -3.84 9.17
C GLU A 311 -1.50 -2.80 9.04
N LEU A 312 -0.27 -3.25 9.28
CA LEU A 312 0.94 -2.49 8.93
C LEU A 312 1.45 -2.96 7.57
N ASN A 313 1.47 -2.05 6.61
CA ASN A 313 2.01 -2.26 5.26
C ASN A 313 3.44 -1.71 5.20
N LEU A 314 4.45 -2.55 5.45
CA LEU A 314 5.86 -2.14 5.53
C LEU A 314 6.48 -2.05 4.13
N ARG A 315 5.93 -1.19 3.32
CA ARG A 315 6.27 -0.92 1.91
C ARG A 315 5.61 0.37 1.43
N THR A 316 5.99 0.84 0.26
CA THR A 316 5.19 1.84 -0.45
C THR A 316 3.78 1.29 -0.72
N THR A 317 2.77 2.12 -0.57
CA THR A 317 1.35 1.81 -0.80
C THR A 317 0.78 2.70 -1.91
N MET A 318 -0.38 2.35 -2.45
CA MET A 318 -1.11 3.25 -3.34
C MET A 318 -1.57 4.52 -2.60
N GLY A 319 -1.77 4.41 -1.28
CA GLY A 319 -2.07 5.54 -0.41
C GLY A 319 -0.92 6.54 -0.31
N VAL A 320 0.34 6.08 -0.21
CA VAL A 320 1.52 6.95 -0.29
C VAL A 320 1.55 7.70 -1.61
N VAL A 321 1.29 7.01 -2.73
CA VAL A 321 1.27 7.64 -4.06
C VAL A 321 0.17 8.69 -4.13
N SER A 322 -1.06 8.36 -3.74
CA SER A 322 -2.19 9.30 -3.78
C SER A 322 -1.98 10.50 -2.85
N SER A 323 -1.44 10.30 -1.64
CA SER A 323 -1.13 11.38 -0.69
C SER A 323 -0.09 12.36 -1.26
N ILE A 324 0.99 11.84 -1.84
CA ILE A 324 2.04 12.68 -2.43
C ILE A 324 1.50 13.45 -3.65
N ILE A 325 0.77 12.79 -4.55
CA ILE A 325 0.15 13.44 -5.71
C ILE A 325 -0.86 14.50 -5.25
N GLY A 326 -1.71 14.18 -4.28
CA GLY A 326 -2.71 15.11 -3.75
C GLY A 326 -2.10 16.39 -3.21
N ASN A 327 -0.98 16.29 -2.50
CA ASN A 327 -0.29 17.45 -1.94
C ASN A 327 0.59 18.20 -2.98
N LYS A 328 1.22 17.46 -3.91
CA LYS A 328 2.17 18.08 -4.87
C LYS A 328 1.50 18.61 -6.13
N LEU A 329 0.51 17.92 -6.68
CA LEU A 329 0.05 18.15 -8.05
C LEU A 329 -1.35 18.78 -8.15
N LEU A 330 -2.20 18.64 -7.15
CA LEU A 330 -3.52 19.26 -7.19
C LEU A 330 -3.43 20.76 -6.85
N ALA A 331 -4.28 21.56 -7.48
CA ALA A 331 -4.45 22.96 -7.10
C ALA A 331 -5.06 23.07 -5.70
N HIS A 332 -4.93 24.24 -5.09
CA HIS A 332 -5.53 24.51 -3.78
C HIS A 332 -7.04 24.26 -3.81
N ASP A 333 -7.58 23.65 -2.75
CA ASP A 333 -9.00 23.29 -2.59
C ASP A 333 -9.57 22.34 -3.66
N VAL A 334 -8.69 21.72 -4.45
CA VAL A 334 -9.09 20.72 -5.44
C VAL A 334 -8.95 19.31 -4.86
N ASN A 335 -9.95 18.50 -5.11
CA ASN A 335 -9.98 17.09 -4.73
C ASN A 335 -10.61 16.24 -5.85
N GLY A 336 -10.47 14.94 -5.76
CA GLY A 336 -10.97 14.03 -6.78
C GLY A 336 -10.83 12.57 -6.35
N THR A 337 -10.60 11.71 -7.30
CA THR A 337 -10.44 10.26 -7.10
C THR A 337 -9.16 9.75 -7.73
N PHE A 338 -8.46 8.88 -7.04
CA PHE A 338 -7.34 8.08 -7.55
C PHE A 338 -7.86 6.70 -7.93
N HIS A 339 -7.46 6.20 -9.09
CA HIS A 339 -7.94 4.94 -9.64
C HIS A 339 -6.77 4.04 -10.03
N VAL A 340 -6.95 2.74 -9.76
CA VAL A 340 -6.15 1.64 -10.33
C VAL A 340 -7.13 0.62 -10.88
N ASP A 341 -7.38 0.68 -12.18
CA ASP A 341 -8.39 -0.15 -12.84
C ASP A 341 -7.75 -1.36 -13.53
N PHE A 342 -8.44 -2.49 -13.42
CA PHE A 342 -8.13 -3.70 -14.17
C PHE A 342 -9.20 -3.95 -15.24
N HIS A 343 -8.75 -4.20 -16.46
CA HIS A 343 -9.59 -4.56 -17.61
C HIS A 343 -9.28 -6.00 -18.05
N LYS A 344 -10.32 -6.79 -18.29
CA LYS A 344 -10.14 -8.17 -18.80
C LYS A 344 -9.52 -8.19 -20.19
N GLU A 345 -9.84 -7.19 -20.98
CA GLU A 345 -9.31 -6.97 -22.32
C GLU A 345 -8.23 -5.89 -22.29
N GLU A 346 -7.44 -5.81 -23.35
CA GLU A 346 -6.42 -4.78 -23.52
C GLU A 346 -7.05 -3.38 -23.50
N ILE A 347 -6.44 -2.48 -22.74
CA ILE A 347 -6.81 -1.07 -22.70
C ILE A 347 -6.35 -0.42 -24.02
N THR A 348 -7.29 0.17 -24.74
CA THR A 348 -7.00 0.82 -26.02
C THR A 348 -6.64 2.30 -25.87
N VAL A 349 -5.95 2.84 -26.87
CA VAL A 349 -5.71 4.28 -26.98
C VAL A 349 -7.03 5.06 -27.01
N ASP A 350 -8.05 4.50 -27.69
CA ASP A 350 -9.37 5.14 -27.79
C ASP A 350 -10.07 5.23 -26.43
N TYR A 351 -9.97 4.19 -25.58
CA TYR A 351 -10.48 4.26 -24.21
C TYR A 351 -9.90 5.46 -23.43
N ARG A 352 -8.57 5.66 -23.52
CA ARG A 352 -7.94 6.80 -22.85
C ARG A 352 -8.35 8.14 -23.46
N LYS A 353 -8.42 8.23 -24.78
CA LYS A 353 -8.89 9.45 -25.48
C LYS A 353 -10.33 9.80 -25.14
N ASP A 354 -11.21 8.82 -25.07
CA ASP A 354 -12.61 9.02 -24.68
C ASP A 354 -12.71 9.58 -23.26
N LEU A 355 -11.92 9.01 -22.33
CA LEU A 355 -11.89 9.49 -20.95
C LEU A 355 -11.34 10.92 -20.86
N GLN A 356 -10.25 11.24 -21.58
CA GLN A 356 -9.67 12.59 -21.64
C GLN A 356 -10.59 13.60 -22.35
N THR A 357 -11.33 13.15 -23.35
CA THR A 357 -12.33 14.00 -24.03
C THR A 357 -13.51 14.32 -23.12
N LYS A 358 -13.95 13.35 -22.34
CA LYS A 358 -15.05 13.51 -21.40
C LYS A 358 -14.64 14.36 -20.18
N TYR A 359 -13.39 14.24 -19.74
CA TYR A 359 -12.83 14.95 -18.60
C TYR A 359 -11.51 15.63 -19.00
N PRO A 360 -11.57 16.73 -19.77
CA PRO A 360 -10.38 17.39 -20.28
C PRO A 360 -9.53 17.97 -19.14
N LEU A 361 -8.22 17.67 -19.20
CA LEU A 361 -7.26 18.15 -18.22
C LEU A 361 -7.14 19.67 -18.29
N GLN A 362 -7.25 20.32 -17.14
CA GLN A 362 -7.01 21.76 -17.00
C GLN A 362 -5.97 21.97 -15.91
N LEU A 363 -4.96 22.73 -16.22
CA LEU A 363 -3.91 23.12 -15.30
C LEU A 363 -4.04 24.59 -14.90
N THR A 364 -3.55 24.94 -13.73
CA THR A 364 -3.32 26.31 -13.31
C THR A 364 -2.08 26.88 -13.99
N SER A 365 -1.83 28.17 -13.86
CA SER A 365 -0.64 28.81 -14.42
C SER A 365 0.68 28.31 -13.83
N ASP A 366 0.66 27.71 -12.65
CA ASP A 366 1.79 27.09 -11.97
C ASP A 366 1.83 25.55 -12.13
N GLY A 367 1.12 25.01 -13.15
CA GLY A 367 1.17 23.61 -13.53
C GLY A 367 0.41 22.65 -12.63
N LYS A 368 -0.43 23.14 -11.68
CA LYS A 368 -1.24 22.26 -10.82
C LYS A 368 -2.52 21.83 -11.52
N ILE A 369 -2.98 20.62 -11.22
CA ILE A 369 -4.21 20.04 -11.77
C ILE A 369 -5.41 20.71 -11.11
N LYS A 370 -6.25 21.32 -11.95
CA LYS A 370 -7.48 21.99 -11.55
C LYS A 370 -8.71 21.13 -11.79
N SER A 371 -8.75 20.37 -12.88
CA SER A 371 -9.83 19.45 -13.24
C SER A 371 -9.38 18.49 -14.34
N GLY A 372 -10.15 17.42 -14.53
CA GLY A 372 -9.97 16.50 -15.64
C GLY A 372 -9.31 15.19 -15.24
N VAL A 373 -8.80 14.46 -16.21
CA VAL A 373 -8.14 13.15 -16.02
C VAL A 373 -6.66 13.25 -16.36
N GLN A 374 -5.81 12.80 -15.44
CA GLN A 374 -4.39 12.60 -15.67
C GLN A 374 -4.03 11.12 -15.49
N PHE A 375 -3.56 10.47 -16.56
CA PHE A 375 -2.99 9.13 -16.49
C PHE A 375 -1.60 9.18 -15.86
N LEU A 376 -1.33 8.23 -14.96
CA LEU A 376 -0.10 8.19 -14.15
C LEU A 376 0.95 7.22 -14.71
N THR A 377 0.60 6.45 -15.74
CA THR A 377 1.50 5.52 -16.43
C THR A 377 1.22 5.55 -17.92
N PRO A 378 2.23 5.29 -18.76
CA PRO A 378 2.01 5.16 -20.20
C PRO A 378 1.13 3.93 -20.52
N LEU A 379 0.74 3.80 -21.78
CA LEU A 379 0.01 2.65 -22.28
C LEU A 379 0.96 1.77 -23.09
N TYR A 380 1.16 0.54 -22.64
CA TYR A 380 1.93 -0.47 -23.36
C TYR A 380 0.99 -1.37 -24.17
N SER A 381 1.50 -2.01 -25.21
CA SER A 381 0.76 -3.04 -25.94
C SER A 381 0.33 -4.17 -25.00
N GLY A 382 -0.93 -4.54 -25.02
CA GLY A 382 -1.53 -5.55 -24.14
C GLY A 382 -1.67 -5.12 -22.67
N SER A 383 -1.67 -3.81 -22.37
CA SER A 383 -1.93 -3.31 -21.02
C SER A 383 -3.36 -3.62 -20.58
N GLN A 384 -3.50 -4.15 -19.37
CA GLN A 384 -4.77 -4.42 -18.70
C GLN A 384 -4.96 -3.64 -17.40
N TYR A 385 -3.87 -3.07 -16.85
CA TYR A 385 -3.92 -2.16 -15.72
C TYR A 385 -3.65 -0.72 -16.15
N THR A 386 -4.33 0.21 -15.52
CA THR A 386 -4.09 1.65 -15.69
C THR A 386 -4.25 2.36 -14.35
N ALA A 387 -3.39 3.34 -14.09
CA ALA A 387 -3.51 4.23 -12.95
C ALA A 387 -3.76 5.65 -13.44
N TYR A 388 -4.73 6.33 -12.83
CA TYR A 388 -5.06 7.72 -13.16
C TYR A 388 -5.72 8.44 -11.99
N ILE A 389 -5.69 9.74 -12.03
CA ILE A 389 -6.51 10.59 -11.17
C ILE A 389 -7.60 11.27 -12.00
N LYS A 390 -8.76 11.46 -11.38
CA LYS A 390 -9.87 12.23 -11.93
C LYS A 390 -10.31 13.27 -10.91
N VAL A 391 -10.26 14.52 -11.34
CA VAL A 391 -10.52 15.72 -10.57
C VAL A 391 -11.70 16.51 -11.17
#